data_3d90545f13bccf802d141e42acaa4531
#
_entry.id   3d90545f13bccf802d141e42acaa4531
#
_cell.length_a   1.000
_cell.length_b   1.000
_cell.length_c   1.000
_cell.angle_alpha   90.00
_cell.angle_beta   90.00
_cell.angle_gamma   90.00
#
_symmetry.space_group_name_H-M   'P 1'
#
loop_
_entity.id
_entity.type
_entity.pdbx_description
1 polymer ?
#
loop_
_entity_poly.entity_id
_entity_poly.type
_entity_poly.pdbx_seq_one_letter_code
_entity_poly.pdbx_strand_id
1 'polypeptide(L)'
;MRILVLTINYWPERTGIGAVLTRRCEYLASVGHEITVCTGMPYYPEWRILPGYDRKLFLREERNGVTILRSWMWVPKKVTSANRVVFESTFLASSLLRATNSLKPELLLVVSPPLGLGLSAVFLSRWWKIPYAFDVQDMQPDAAADLGMIPRAVLPVLYRLEAMAYRNASLISTVTEGMRQKIVAKGISGDKVAVVPPPADNTVFGVGDSVTGHEFRRKHGLEGKFVVAHSGNMGVKQGLDIMLDAALQLREQRDFVFVLAGDGAMKSGLEERAAALYLANIRFLPLQEHAEFLQMLAATDLALVVQLSTVSDIVFPSKTVTLLSAARPVAASVSANSEIGRVIRESGGGVVTEPENVEALAAAIKQFFDHPGKRLSTGQFGRQYALQHWDETHVLSNFEGHLLRTCGASAYDAIAERSSPSD
;
A
#
# COMPACT_ATOMS: atom_id res chain seq x y z
N MET A 1 8.01 25.73 -3.02
CA MET A 1 7.10 25.92 -1.85
C MET A 1 7.72 25.33 -0.59
N ARG A 2 7.41 25.94 0.57
CA ARG A 2 7.70 25.34 1.88
C ARG A 2 6.51 24.50 2.34
N ILE A 3 6.73 23.21 2.50
CA ILE A 3 5.70 22.24 2.89
C ILE A 3 6.07 21.64 4.24
N LEU A 4 5.17 21.73 5.21
CA LEU A 4 5.28 21.03 6.48
C LEU A 4 4.43 19.76 6.42
N VAL A 5 5.05 18.62 6.62
CA VAL A 5 4.41 17.32 6.62
C VAL A 5 4.23 16.86 8.06
N LEU A 6 3.01 16.46 8.43
CA LEU A 6 2.70 15.83 9.73
C LEU A 6 2.35 14.37 9.50
N THR A 7 3.14 13.47 10.06
CA THR A 7 2.95 12.03 9.95
C THR A 7 3.54 11.31 11.15
N ILE A 8 2.95 10.18 11.55
CA ILE A 8 3.54 9.38 12.64
C ILE A 8 4.69 8.48 12.14
N ASN A 9 4.62 8.03 10.89
CA ASN A 9 5.57 7.11 10.28
C ASN A 9 6.41 7.81 9.20
N TYR A 10 7.71 7.61 9.23
CA TYR A 10 8.65 8.13 8.23
C TYR A 10 9.94 7.29 8.24
N TRP A 11 10.87 7.56 7.32
CA TRP A 11 12.21 6.96 7.36
C TRP A 11 12.77 6.91 8.79
N PRO A 12 13.47 5.84 9.22
CA PRO A 12 13.99 4.69 8.46
C PRO A 12 13.02 3.50 8.33
N GLU A 13 11.74 3.68 8.58
CA GLU A 13 10.73 2.64 8.42
C GLU A 13 10.57 2.28 6.95
N ARG A 14 10.88 1.02 6.59
CA ARG A 14 10.98 0.55 5.20
C ARG A 14 9.70 -0.04 4.65
N THR A 15 8.64 -0.07 5.44
CA THR A 15 7.35 -0.68 5.08
C THR A 15 6.19 0.26 5.38
N GLY A 16 5.04 0.01 4.74
CA GLY A 16 3.82 0.75 4.99
C GLY A 16 3.91 2.23 4.60
N ILE A 17 3.19 3.06 5.34
CA ILE A 17 3.05 4.51 5.08
C ILE A 17 4.40 5.22 5.13
N GLY A 18 5.30 4.84 6.03
CA GLY A 18 6.62 5.45 6.18
C GLY A 18 7.44 5.37 4.90
N ALA A 19 7.46 4.21 4.24
CA ALA A 19 8.20 4.02 2.98
C ALA A 19 7.61 4.86 1.83
N VAL A 20 6.29 4.86 1.67
CA VAL A 20 5.59 5.63 0.62
C VAL A 20 5.83 7.13 0.81
N LEU A 21 5.68 7.61 2.04
CA LEU A 21 5.81 9.03 2.34
C LEU A 21 7.25 9.52 2.24
N THR A 22 8.23 8.68 2.60
CA THR A 22 9.65 9.00 2.39
C THR A 22 9.93 9.27 0.91
N ARG A 23 9.50 8.40 0.00
CA ARG A 23 9.64 8.60 -1.45
C ARG A 23 8.98 9.89 -1.92
N ARG A 24 7.73 10.17 -1.50
CA ARG A 24 6.99 11.39 -1.85
C ARG A 24 7.71 12.66 -1.39
N CYS A 25 8.19 12.69 -0.14
CA CYS A 25 8.90 13.86 0.40
C CYS A 25 10.26 14.07 -0.26
N GLU A 26 11.01 13.01 -0.50
CA GLU A 26 12.33 13.08 -1.18
C GLU A 26 12.16 13.54 -2.64
N TYR A 27 11.13 13.05 -3.34
CA TYR A 27 10.78 13.55 -4.68
C TYR A 27 10.46 15.05 -4.66
N LEU A 28 9.56 15.49 -3.76
CA LEU A 28 9.21 16.91 -3.66
C LEU A 28 10.42 17.78 -3.36
N ALA A 29 11.35 17.31 -2.52
CA ALA A 29 12.61 18.00 -2.27
C ALA A 29 13.49 18.05 -3.52
N SER A 30 13.57 16.97 -4.30
CA SER A 30 14.38 16.88 -5.52
C SER A 30 13.90 17.83 -6.63
N VAL A 31 12.59 18.13 -6.67
CA VAL A 31 12.01 19.08 -7.63
C VAL A 31 11.98 20.53 -7.10
N GLY A 32 12.65 20.80 -5.97
CA GLY A 32 12.91 22.16 -5.48
C GLY A 32 11.92 22.69 -4.44
N HIS A 33 11.13 21.82 -3.77
CA HIS A 33 10.35 22.22 -2.62
C HIS A 33 11.18 22.13 -1.33
N GLU A 34 10.95 23.03 -0.38
CA GLU A 34 11.53 23.00 0.97
C GLU A 34 10.62 22.14 1.87
N ILE A 35 11.06 20.90 2.14
CA ILE A 35 10.25 19.93 2.87
C ILE A 35 10.74 19.78 4.31
N THR A 36 9.82 20.00 5.26
CA THR A 36 10.03 19.70 6.67
C THR A 36 9.02 18.65 7.12
N VAL A 37 9.48 17.52 7.64
CA VAL A 37 8.64 16.43 8.14
C VAL A 37 8.66 16.39 9.65
N CYS A 38 7.53 16.66 10.30
CA CYS A 38 7.31 16.41 11.72
C CYS A 38 6.77 14.99 11.91
N THR A 39 7.55 14.11 12.54
CA THR A 39 7.25 12.70 12.70
C THR A 39 7.59 12.17 14.09
N GLY A 40 7.17 10.95 14.37
CA GLY A 40 7.56 10.22 15.59
C GLY A 40 8.99 9.68 15.56
N MET A 41 9.46 9.18 16.71
CA MET A 41 10.62 8.31 16.73
C MET A 41 10.27 7.00 16.00
N PRO A 42 11.16 6.41 15.18
CA PRO A 42 10.84 5.22 14.39
C PRO A 42 10.60 4.01 15.30
N TYR A 43 9.50 3.28 15.05
CA TYR A 43 9.04 2.18 15.89
C TYR A 43 8.41 1.01 15.13
N TYR A 44 8.03 1.23 13.88
CA TYR A 44 7.29 0.27 13.08
C TYR A 44 8.23 -0.57 12.18
N PRO A 45 8.00 -1.87 11.97
CA PRO A 45 6.81 -2.65 12.41
C PRO A 45 6.91 -3.30 13.80
N GLU A 46 8.06 -3.21 14.50
CA GLU A 46 8.36 -3.96 15.72
C GLU A 46 7.62 -3.43 16.97
N TRP A 47 6.90 -2.32 16.89
CA TRP A 47 6.29 -1.63 18.03
C TRP A 47 7.28 -1.36 19.16
N ARG A 48 8.49 -0.98 18.79
CA ARG A 48 9.57 -0.62 19.69
C ARG A 48 10.43 0.46 19.04
N ILE A 49 10.79 1.49 19.83
CA ILE A 49 11.72 2.52 19.35
C ILE A 49 13.01 1.85 18.86
N LEU A 50 13.42 2.20 17.65
CA LEU A 50 14.64 1.65 17.05
C LEU A 50 15.89 2.10 17.82
N PRO A 51 16.96 1.26 17.83
CA PRO A 51 18.24 1.63 18.46
C PRO A 51 18.78 2.97 17.95
N GLY A 52 19.30 3.80 18.84
CA GLY A 52 19.82 5.13 18.52
C GLY A 52 18.79 6.27 18.58
N TYR A 53 17.49 5.94 18.69
CA TYR A 53 16.41 6.91 18.88
C TYR A 53 15.86 6.92 20.31
N ASP A 54 16.32 6.00 21.15
CA ASP A 54 15.90 5.89 22.54
C ASP A 54 16.24 7.15 23.35
N ARG A 55 15.39 7.45 24.36
CA ARG A 55 15.59 8.52 25.34
C ARG A 55 15.72 9.93 24.77
N LYS A 56 15.33 10.17 23.50
CA LYS A 56 15.31 11.48 22.90
C LYS A 56 13.89 12.06 22.94
N LEU A 57 13.73 13.31 23.40
CA LEU A 57 12.46 14.00 23.34
C LEU A 57 12.23 14.60 21.97
N PHE A 58 13.26 15.22 21.40
CA PHE A 58 13.26 15.81 20.07
C PHE A 58 14.59 15.52 19.38
N LEU A 59 14.50 15.32 18.07
CA LEU A 59 15.67 15.11 17.22
C LEU A 59 15.46 15.86 15.90
N ARG A 60 16.53 16.42 15.33
CA ARG A 60 16.56 16.97 13.98
C ARG A 60 17.54 16.15 13.14
N GLU A 61 17.09 15.73 11.99
CA GLU A 61 17.90 15.01 11.00
C GLU A 61 17.68 15.62 9.64
N GLU A 62 18.56 15.35 8.70
CA GLU A 62 18.41 15.72 7.29
C GLU A 62 18.68 14.51 6.41
N ARG A 63 17.87 14.34 5.37
CA ARG A 63 18.02 13.26 4.42
C ARG A 63 17.48 13.67 3.05
N ASN A 64 18.30 13.50 2.00
CA ASN A 64 17.92 13.75 0.61
C ASN A 64 17.14 15.07 0.42
N GLY A 65 17.64 16.17 1.03
CA GLY A 65 16.99 17.48 0.95
C GLY A 65 15.78 17.69 1.86
N VAL A 66 15.41 16.70 2.68
CA VAL A 66 14.28 16.76 3.62
C VAL A 66 14.79 17.01 5.04
N THR A 67 14.27 18.06 5.71
CA THR A 67 14.48 18.27 7.15
C THR A 67 13.48 17.43 7.94
N ILE A 68 13.97 16.57 8.85
CA ILE A 68 13.15 15.66 9.66
C ILE A 68 13.18 16.13 11.11
N LEU A 69 12.01 16.47 11.65
CA LEU A 69 11.81 16.91 13.02
C LEU A 69 11.08 15.80 13.80
N ARG A 70 11.83 15.00 14.55
CA ARG A 70 11.25 13.91 15.34
C ARG A 70 10.77 14.39 16.68
N SER A 71 9.66 13.79 17.11
CA SER A 71 9.02 14.05 18.39
C SER A 71 8.91 12.76 19.20
N TRP A 72 9.05 12.88 20.50
CA TRP A 72 8.82 11.78 21.43
C TRP A 72 7.35 11.33 21.39
N MET A 73 7.16 10.03 21.56
CA MET A 73 5.86 9.42 21.79
C MET A 73 6.04 8.17 22.65
N TRP A 74 5.02 7.83 23.40
CA TRP A 74 5.00 6.59 24.14
C TRP A 74 4.63 5.41 23.25
N VAL A 75 5.51 4.42 23.10
CA VAL A 75 5.27 3.22 22.28
C VAL A 75 4.93 2.06 23.20
N PRO A 76 3.73 1.45 23.11
CA PRO A 76 3.30 0.37 23.97
C PRO A 76 3.97 -0.95 23.63
N LYS A 77 4.35 -1.73 24.64
CA LYS A 77 4.84 -3.12 24.45
C LYS A 77 3.73 -4.08 23.99
N LYS A 78 2.48 -3.76 24.32
CA LYS A 78 1.31 -4.54 23.91
C LYS A 78 0.28 -3.62 23.27
N VAL A 79 -0.06 -3.90 22.02
CA VAL A 79 -1.00 -3.09 21.23
C VAL A 79 -2.42 -3.47 21.61
N THR A 80 -3.08 -2.61 22.40
CA THR A 80 -4.51 -2.66 22.70
C THR A 80 -5.17 -1.38 22.26
N SER A 81 -6.50 -1.34 22.13
CA SER A 81 -7.22 -0.12 21.73
C SER A 81 -6.93 1.05 22.68
N ALA A 82 -6.90 0.82 24.00
CA ALA A 82 -6.60 1.85 24.99
C ALA A 82 -5.14 2.34 24.86
N ASN A 83 -4.18 1.44 24.75
CA ASN A 83 -2.77 1.79 24.57
C ASN A 83 -2.53 2.55 23.28
N ARG A 84 -3.26 2.23 22.21
CA ARG A 84 -3.19 2.95 20.95
C ARG A 84 -3.66 4.39 21.08
N VAL A 85 -4.72 4.65 21.83
CA VAL A 85 -5.19 6.02 22.12
C VAL A 85 -4.11 6.83 22.85
N VAL A 86 -3.46 6.27 23.86
CA VAL A 86 -2.36 6.94 24.59
C VAL A 86 -1.18 7.20 23.66
N PHE A 87 -0.78 6.19 22.88
CA PHE A 87 0.29 6.29 21.88
C PHE A 87 0.03 7.44 20.90
N GLU A 88 -1.13 7.46 20.25
CA GLU A 88 -1.52 8.48 19.29
C GLU A 88 -1.61 9.87 19.96
N SER A 89 -2.19 9.97 21.17
CA SER A 89 -2.33 11.22 21.89
C SER A 89 -0.98 11.85 22.30
N THR A 90 -0.03 11.03 22.76
CA THR A 90 1.31 11.51 23.10
C THR A 90 2.07 12.01 21.87
N PHE A 91 1.90 11.35 20.72
CA PHE A 91 2.45 11.82 19.45
C PHE A 91 1.78 13.13 18.99
N LEU A 92 0.44 13.21 19.06
CA LEU A 92 -0.27 14.43 18.68
C LEU A 92 0.23 15.65 19.46
N ALA A 93 0.33 15.55 20.78
CA ALA A 93 0.76 16.65 21.63
C ALA A 93 2.22 17.07 21.31
N SER A 94 3.14 16.11 21.24
CA SER A 94 4.56 16.40 21.00
C SER A 94 4.83 16.92 19.59
N SER A 95 4.17 16.35 18.57
CA SER A 95 4.31 16.78 17.18
C SER A 95 3.68 18.16 16.93
N LEU A 96 2.55 18.48 17.57
CA LEU A 96 1.96 19.80 17.49
C LEU A 96 2.89 20.87 18.08
N LEU A 97 3.47 20.61 19.27
CA LEU A 97 4.46 21.51 19.88
C LEU A 97 5.68 21.69 18.97
N ARG A 98 6.13 20.62 18.32
CA ARG A 98 7.26 20.68 17.40
C ARG A 98 6.92 21.47 16.13
N ALA A 99 5.72 21.29 15.60
CA ALA A 99 5.24 21.98 14.41
C ALA A 99 5.12 23.50 14.66
N THR A 100 4.54 23.91 15.79
CA THR A 100 4.38 25.37 16.11
C THR A 100 5.72 26.09 16.26
N ASN A 101 6.80 25.37 16.57
CA ASN A 101 8.17 25.91 16.66
C ASN A 101 8.95 25.80 15.32
N SER A 102 8.32 25.33 14.24
CA SER A 102 8.93 25.34 12.91
C SER A 102 8.67 26.65 12.16
N LEU A 103 9.38 26.85 11.05
CA LEU A 103 9.11 27.97 10.15
C LEU A 103 7.70 27.82 9.56
N LYS A 104 6.98 28.95 9.45
CA LYS A 104 5.63 28.97 8.84
C LYS A 104 5.71 28.43 7.41
N PRO A 105 5.00 27.34 7.10
CA PRO A 105 4.93 26.78 5.76
C PRO A 105 3.92 27.55 4.87
N GLU A 106 3.92 27.23 3.59
CA GLU A 106 2.89 27.67 2.63
C GLU A 106 1.75 26.66 2.53
N LEU A 107 2.06 25.38 2.81
CA LEU A 107 1.12 24.26 2.78
C LEU A 107 1.41 23.29 3.93
N LEU A 108 0.34 22.79 4.56
CA LEU A 108 0.41 21.61 5.42
C LEU A 108 0.01 20.37 4.62
N LEU A 109 0.82 19.31 4.73
CA LEU A 109 0.46 17.96 4.30
C LEU A 109 0.31 17.09 5.54
N VAL A 110 -0.89 16.60 5.82
CA VAL A 110 -1.19 15.85 7.04
C VAL A 110 -1.65 14.44 6.67
N VAL A 111 -0.98 13.43 7.18
CA VAL A 111 -1.17 12.03 6.81
C VAL A 111 -1.92 11.27 7.89
N SER A 112 -3.02 10.64 7.53
CA SER A 112 -3.82 9.77 8.38
C SER A 112 -3.62 8.30 7.96
N PRO A 113 -3.41 7.37 8.91
CA PRO A 113 -3.47 7.48 10.37
C PRO A 113 -2.26 8.20 11.01
N PRO A 114 -2.42 8.75 12.27
CA PRO A 114 -3.65 8.72 13.09
C PRO A 114 -4.66 9.81 12.70
N LEU A 115 -5.95 9.49 12.80
CA LEU A 115 -7.05 10.43 12.51
C LEU A 115 -6.96 11.72 13.33
N GLY A 116 -6.46 11.63 14.55
CA GLY A 116 -6.27 12.77 15.46
C GLY A 116 -5.40 13.87 14.87
N LEU A 117 -4.50 13.60 13.92
CA LEU A 117 -3.72 14.62 13.20
C LEU A 117 -4.60 15.60 12.43
N GLY A 118 -5.85 15.23 12.10
CA GLY A 118 -6.84 16.14 11.55
C GLY A 118 -7.15 17.33 12.47
N LEU A 119 -7.11 17.14 13.80
CA LEU A 119 -7.23 18.25 14.76
C LEU A 119 -6.04 19.21 14.66
N SER A 120 -4.83 18.65 14.62
CA SER A 120 -3.60 19.43 14.44
C SER A 120 -3.62 20.19 13.11
N ALA A 121 -4.12 19.57 12.04
CA ALA A 121 -4.28 20.19 10.72
C ALA A 121 -5.19 21.43 10.79
N VAL A 122 -6.39 21.28 11.35
CA VAL A 122 -7.36 22.39 11.47
C VAL A 122 -6.81 23.51 12.35
N PHE A 123 -6.16 23.16 13.48
CA PHE A 123 -5.55 24.14 14.37
C PHE A 123 -4.45 24.94 13.67
N LEU A 124 -3.45 24.27 13.10
CA LEU A 124 -2.29 24.90 12.45
C LEU A 124 -2.69 25.68 11.19
N SER A 125 -3.59 25.15 10.38
CA SER A 125 -4.13 25.84 9.20
C SER A 125 -4.77 27.17 9.57
N ARG A 126 -5.57 27.22 10.63
CA ARG A 126 -6.19 28.45 11.13
C ARG A 126 -5.18 29.42 11.78
N TRP A 127 -4.25 28.88 12.57
CA TRP A 127 -3.19 29.65 13.21
C TRP A 127 -2.31 30.39 12.19
N TRP A 128 -1.86 29.66 11.16
CA TRP A 128 -0.99 30.25 10.14
C TRP A 128 -1.74 30.85 8.96
N LYS A 129 -3.05 30.63 8.86
CA LYS A 129 -3.89 31.02 7.72
C LYS A 129 -3.35 30.48 6.39
N ILE A 130 -3.14 29.19 6.34
CA ILE A 130 -2.64 28.45 5.17
C ILE A 130 -3.53 27.26 4.85
N PRO A 131 -3.58 26.80 3.59
CA PRO A 131 -4.31 25.60 3.24
C PRO A 131 -3.63 24.33 3.80
N TYR A 132 -4.41 23.23 3.89
CA TYR A 132 -3.84 21.91 4.13
C TYR A 132 -4.41 20.87 3.20
N ALA A 133 -3.54 19.91 2.82
CA ALA A 133 -3.88 18.66 2.20
C ALA A 133 -3.95 17.57 3.28
N PHE A 134 -5.01 16.75 3.24
CA PHE A 134 -5.22 15.63 4.16
C PHE A 134 -5.08 14.31 3.40
N ASP A 135 -3.97 13.61 3.61
CA ASP A 135 -3.64 12.36 2.92
C ASP A 135 -4.15 11.16 3.72
N VAL A 136 -5.20 10.53 3.20
CA VAL A 136 -5.92 9.42 3.84
C VAL A 136 -5.38 8.11 3.29
N GLN A 137 -4.45 7.50 4.02
CA GLN A 137 -3.87 6.19 3.67
C GLN A 137 -4.72 5.03 4.18
N ASP A 138 -5.56 5.27 5.19
CA ASP A 138 -6.49 4.30 5.77
C ASP A 138 -7.70 5.03 6.36
N MET A 139 -8.89 4.46 6.16
CA MET A 139 -10.15 4.98 6.71
C MET A 139 -10.38 4.40 8.11
N GLN A 140 -9.68 4.97 9.11
CA GLN A 140 -9.65 4.42 10.47
C GLN A 140 -11.03 4.19 11.12
N PRO A 141 -12.02 5.11 11.07
CA PRO A 141 -13.32 4.86 11.66
C PRO A 141 -14.05 3.68 11.03
N ASP A 142 -14.02 3.58 9.70
CA ASP A 142 -14.67 2.51 8.95
C ASP A 142 -13.99 1.16 9.24
N ALA A 143 -12.66 1.10 9.15
CA ALA A 143 -11.90 -0.11 9.43
C ALA A 143 -12.11 -0.61 10.88
N ALA A 144 -12.16 0.31 11.84
CA ALA A 144 -12.38 -0.03 13.24
C ALA A 144 -13.82 -0.49 13.51
N ALA A 145 -14.80 0.07 12.79
CA ALA A 145 -16.20 -0.35 12.86
C ALA A 145 -16.38 -1.76 12.28
N ASP A 146 -15.82 -2.02 11.10
CA ASP A 146 -15.91 -3.31 10.40
C ASP A 146 -15.25 -4.46 11.18
N LEU A 147 -14.15 -4.16 11.88
CA LEU A 147 -13.44 -5.14 12.69
C LEU A 147 -13.97 -5.27 14.14
N GLY A 148 -14.97 -4.47 14.53
CA GLY A 148 -15.50 -4.46 15.88
C GLY A 148 -14.48 -4.06 16.96
N MET A 149 -13.41 -3.34 16.57
CA MET A 149 -12.29 -3.00 17.46
C MET A 149 -12.60 -1.87 18.42
N ILE A 150 -13.66 -1.11 18.18
CA ILE A 150 -14.04 0.08 18.95
C ILE A 150 -15.51 -0.04 19.38
N PRO A 151 -15.85 0.30 20.64
CA PRO A 151 -17.24 0.35 21.08
C PRO A 151 -18.10 1.25 20.19
N ARG A 152 -19.29 0.80 19.82
CA ARG A 152 -20.21 1.56 18.94
C ARG A 152 -20.49 2.97 19.44
N ALA A 153 -20.47 3.20 20.74
CA ALA A 153 -20.67 4.51 21.36
C ALA A 153 -19.57 5.55 21.01
N VAL A 154 -18.36 5.10 20.66
CA VAL A 154 -17.23 5.98 20.32
C VAL A 154 -17.23 6.36 18.83
N LEU A 155 -17.81 5.54 17.96
CA LEU A 155 -17.84 5.76 16.51
C LEU A 155 -18.38 7.13 16.10
N PRO A 156 -19.48 7.68 16.67
CA PRO A 156 -19.97 9.00 16.31
C PRO A 156 -18.96 10.13 16.54
N VAL A 157 -18.13 9.99 17.58
CA VAL A 157 -17.07 10.97 17.86
C VAL A 157 -15.99 10.90 16.80
N LEU A 158 -15.56 9.69 16.42
CA LEU A 158 -14.55 9.50 15.38
C LEU A 158 -15.04 10.01 14.02
N TYR A 159 -16.28 9.72 13.64
CA TYR A 159 -16.87 10.25 12.40
C TYR A 159 -17.02 11.78 12.41
N ARG A 160 -17.28 12.40 13.56
CA ARG A 160 -17.28 13.88 13.69
C ARG A 160 -15.87 14.45 13.50
N LEU A 161 -14.85 13.82 14.07
CA LEU A 161 -13.44 14.21 13.89
C LEU A 161 -13.01 14.07 12.43
N GLU A 162 -13.35 12.95 11.80
CA GLU A 162 -13.12 12.72 10.37
C GLU A 162 -13.81 13.77 9.49
N ALA A 163 -15.09 14.01 9.72
CA ALA A 163 -15.86 15.00 8.97
C ALA A 163 -15.30 16.41 9.14
N MET A 164 -14.79 16.76 10.33
CA MET A 164 -14.14 18.04 10.59
C MET A 164 -12.83 18.14 9.81
N ALA A 165 -11.99 17.09 9.83
CA ALA A 165 -10.74 17.08 9.06
C ALA A 165 -11.01 17.19 7.56
N TYR A 166 -11.97 16.44 7.02
CA TYR A 166 -12.30 16.44 5.59
C TYR A 166 -12.91 17.79 5.13
N ARG A 167 -13.87 18.34 5.85
CA ARG A 167 -14.57 19.59 5.46
C ARG A 167 -13.65 20.78 5.40
N ASN A 168 -12.67 20.88 6.31
CA ASN A 168 -11.74 22.00 6.37
C ASN A 168 -10.50 21.81 5.46
N ALA A 169 -10.25 20.61 4.93
CA ALA A 169 -9.18 20.36 3.98
C ALA A 169 -9.43 21.08 2.66
N SER A 170 -8.37 21.63 2.08
CA SER A 170 -8.40 22.19 0.72
C SER A 170 -8.24 21.09 -0.33
N LEU A 171 -7.51 20.01 0.01
CA LEU A 171 -7.34 18.81 -0.77
C LEU A 171 -7.43 17.60 0.17
N ILE A 172 -8.08 16.55 -0.29
CA ILE A 172 -8.00 15.21 0.31
C ILE A 172 -7.35 14.30 -0.72
N SER A 173 -6.26 13.62 -0.38
CA SER A 173 -5.70 12.54 -1.19
C SER A 173 -6.02 11.19 -0.55
N THR A 174 -6.24 10.18 -1.38
CA THR A 174 -6.48 8.81 -0.93
C THR A 174 -5.90 7.82 -1.91
N VAL A 175 -5.80 6.56 -1.55
CA VAL A 175 -5.01 5.57 -2.29
C VAL A 175 -5.80 4.76 -3.32
N THR A 176 -7.15 4.73 -3.21
CA THR A 176 -8.01 3.96 -4.14
C THR A 176 -9.26 4.74 -4.54
N GLU A 177 -9.84 4.38 -5.69
CA GLU A 177 -11.11 4.94 -6.12
C GLU A 177 -12.25 4.53 -5.17
N GLY A 178 -12.23 3.31 -4.63
CA GLY A 178 -13.21 2.88 -3.62
C GLY A 178 -13.19 3.76 -2.36
N MET A 179 -12.01 4.14 -1.87
CA MET A 179 -11.89 5.09 -0.75
C MET A 179 -12.41 6.49 -1.14
N ARG A 180 -12.09 6.96 -2.36
CA ARG A 180 -12.61 8.23 -2.88
C ARG A 180 -14.14 8.24 -2.87
N GLN A 181 -14.77 7.21 -3.39
CA GLN A 181 -16.24 7.09 -3.42
C GLN A 181 -16.84 7.09 -2.00
N LYS A 182 -16.23 6.40 -1.04
CA LYS A 182 -16.66 6.43 0.36
C LYS A 182 -16.53 7.84 0.98
N ILE A 183 -15.45 8.56 0.70
CA ILE A 183 -15.27 9.95 1.18
C ILE A 183 -16.33 10.87 0.57
N VAL A 184 -16.60 10.75 -0.72
CA VAL A 184 -17.64 11.52 -1.41
C VAL A 184 -19.04 11.19 -0.86
N ALA A 185 -19.33 9.92 -0.59
CA ALA A 185 -20.59 9.50 0.03
C ALA A 185 -20.80 10.07 1.45
N LYS A 186 -19.73 10.47 2.14
CA LYS A 186 -19.79 11.20 3.42
C LYS A 186 -20.08 12.71 3.24
N GLY A 187 -20.41 13.17 2.03
CA GLY A 187 -20.82 14.54 1.72
C GLY A 187 -19.66 15.49 1.42
N ILE A 188 -18.50 14.96 1.03
CA ILE A 188 -17.37 15.78 0.57
C ILE A 188 -17.43 15.92 -0.96
N SER A 189 -17.19 17.15 -1.47
CA SER A 189 -17.15 17.39 -2.91
C SER A 189 -16.07 16.56 -3.59
N GLY A 190 -16.41 15.87 -4.69
CA GLY A 190 -15.51 15.04 -5.46
C GLY A 190 -14.28 15.78 -6.00
N ASP A 191 -14.39 17.08 -6.26
CA ASP A 191 -13.31 17.94 -6.74
C ASP A 191 -12.19 18.12 -5.72
N LYS A 192 -12.51 17.96 -4.43
CA LYS A 192 -11.55 18.02 -3.34
C LYS A 192 -10.82 16.68 -3.11
N VAL A 193 -11.26 15.57 -3.74
CA VAL A 193 -10.75 14.25 -3.44
C VAL A 193 -9.97 13.69 -4.63
N ALA A 194 -8.67 13.59 -4.49
CA ALA A 194 -7.76 13.02 -5.47
C ALA A 194 -7.37 11.58 -5.11
N VAL A 195 -7.25 10.72 -6.12
CA VAL A 195 -6.67 9.38 -5.94
C VAL A 195 -5.19 9.44 -6.26
N VAL A 196 -4.36 9.12 -5.26
CA VAL A 196 -2.90 9.10 -5.37
C VAL A 196 -2.42 7.75 -4.81
N PRO A 197 -2.37 6.72 -5.64
CA PRO A 197 -1.94 5.39 -5.20
C PRO A 197 -0.47 5.41 -4.78
N PRO A 198 0.00 4.43 -3.99
CA PRO A 198 1.43 4.19 -3.84
C PRO A 198 2.03 3.85 -5.21
N PRO A 199 3.19 4.41 -5.56
CA PRO A 199 3.86 4.04 -6.80
C PRO A 199 4.33 2.59 -6.77
N ALA A 200 4.38 1.95 -7.93
CA ALA A 200 5.02 0.65 -8.08
C ALA A 200 6.53 0.77 -7.83
N ASP A 201 7.14 -0.33 -7.44
CA ASP A 201 8.60 -0.42 -7.39
C ASP A 201 9.13 -0.54 -8.83
N ASN A 202 9.92 0.44 -9.28
CA ASN A 202 10.45 0.49 -10.65
C ASN A 202 11.29 -0.74 -11.03
N THR A 203 11.92 -1.41 -10.05
CA THR A 203 12.68 -2.64 -10.30
C THR A 203 11.81 -3.79 -10.79
N VAL A 204 10.53 -3.78 -10.43
CA VAL A 204 9.56 -4.82 -10.81
C VAL A 204 9.23 -4.76 -12.31
N PHE A 205 9.28 -3.58 -12.91
CA PHE A 205 9.08 -3.44 -14.37
C PHE A 205 10.19 -4.09 -15.20
N GLY A 206 11.35 -4.40 -14.63
CA GLY A 206 12.42 -5.14 -15.26
C GLY A 206 12.23 -6.67 -15.28
N VAL A 207 11.19 -7.18 -14.60
CA VAL A 207 10.91 -8.63 -14.54
C VAL A 207 10.50 -9.17 -15.91
N GLY A 208 11.17 -10.22 -16.35
CA GLY A 208 10.99 -10.83 -17.68
C GLY A 208 11.91 -10.26 -18.77
N ASP A 209 12.41 -9.05 -18.60
CA ASP A 209 13.35 -8.39 -19.51
C ASP A 209 14.80 -8.52 -18.98
N SER A 210 15.14 -7.77 -17.94
CA SER A 210 16.46 -7.78 -17.29
C SER A 210 16.59 -8.80 -16.15
N VAL A 211 15.48 -9.23 -15.55
CA VAL A 211 15.44 -10.24 -14.49
C VAL A 211 14.78 -11.50 -15.01
N THR A 212 15.51 -12.62 -15.04
CA THR A 212 15.01 -13.94 -15.47
C THR A 212 14.73 -14.85 -14.29
N GLY A 213 13.83 -15.80 -14.49
CA GLY A 213 13.46 -16.80 -13.46
C GLY A 213 14.24 -18.11 -13.51
N HIS A 214 15.23 -18.26 -14.39
CA HIS A 214 15.91 -19.53 -14.62
C HIS A 214 16.62 -20.08 -13.38
N GLU A 215 17.35 -19.22 -12.68
CA GLU A 215 18.08 -19.62 -11.48
C GLU A 215 17.12 -20.03 -10.35
N PHE A 216 16.06 -19.25 -10.14
CA PHE A 216 15.02 -19.58 -9.17
C PHE A 216 14.36 -20.93 -9.48
N ARG A 217 14.00 -21.17 -10.77
CA ARG A 217 13.42 -22.46 -11.20
C ARG A 217 14.36 -23.63 -10.93
N ARG A 218 15.65 -23.49 -11.26
CA ARG A 218 16.66 -24.52 -11.00
C ARG A 218 16.83 -24.79 -9.52
N LYS A 219 16.96 -23.73 -8.70
CA LYS A 219 17.15 -23.82 -7.23
C LYS A 219 16.00 -24.57 -6.55
N HIS A 220 14.77 -24.36 -7.03
CA HIS A 220 13.56 -24.92 -6.41
C HIS A 220 12.95 -26.10 -7.15
N GLY A 221 13.62 -26.65 -8.17
CA GLY A 221 13.15 -27.82 -8.94
C GLY A 221 11.86 -27.53 -9.74
N LEU A 222 11.77 -26.33 -10.31
CA LEU A 222 10.60 -25.85 -11.05
C LEU A 222 10.81 -25.84 -12.58
N GLU A 223 11.91 -26.39 -13.06
CA GLU A 223 12.24 -26.46 -14.49
C GLU A 223 11.19 -27.28 -15.24
N GLY A 224 10.71 -26.76 -16.36
CA GLY A 224 9.66 -27.39 -17.15
C GLY A 224 8.27 -27.41 -16.49
N LYS A 225 8.10 -26.80 -15.31
CA LYS A 225 6.81 -26.75 -14.61
C LYS A 225 6.04 -25.46 -14.89
N PHE A 226 4.72 -25.54 -14.82
CA PHE A 226 3.83 -24.40 -14.77
C PHE A 226 3.71 -23.94 -13.32
N VAL A 227 4.28 -22.76 -13.03
CA VAL A 227 4.40 -22.23 -11.67
C VAL A 227 3.22 -21.32 -11.35
N VAL A 228 2.38 -21.74 -10.41
CA VAL A 228 1.28 -20.97 -9.85
C VAL A 228 1.72 -20.43 -8.49
N ALA A 229 1.90 -19.12 -8.35
CA ALA A 229 2.52 -18.56 -7.16
C ALA A 229 1.63 -17.60 -6.37
N HIS A 230 1.70 -17.73 -5.05
CA HIS A 230 1.25 -16.70 -4.10
C HIS A 230 2.45 -16.19 -3.32
N SER A 231 2.57 -14.87 -3.15
CA SER A 231 3.64 -14.27 -2.35
C SER A 231 3.09 -13.29 -1.33
N GLY A 232 3.64 -13.31 -0.11
CA GLY A 232 3.36 -12.36 0.96
C GLY A 232 2.71 -12.95 2.20
N ASN A 233 1.88 -12.15 2.89
CA ASN A 233 1.27 -12.56 4.16
C ASN A 233 0.34 -13.78 4.00
N MET A 234 0.54 -14.80 4.85
CA MET A 234 -0.30 -15.98 4.98
C MET A 234 -1.21 -15.85 6.22
N GLY A 235 -2.07 -14.83 6.19
CA GLY A 235 -3.02 -14.55 7.29
C GLY A 235 -4.41 -15.11 7.02
N VAL A 236 -5.29 -15.06 8.02
CA VAL A 236 -6.67 -15.57 7.95
C VAL A 236 -7.46 -14.92 6.80
N LYS A 237 -7.31 -13.61 6.60
CA LYS A 237 -8.07 -12.85 5.60
C LYS A 237 -7.80 -13.30 4.15
N GLN A 238 -6.64 -13.90 3.90
CA GLN A 238 -6.27 -14.38 2.57
C GLN A 238 -7.02 -15.65 2.17
N GLY A 239 -7.43 -16.49 3.13
CA GLY A 239 -8.16 -17.72 2.82
C GLY A 239 -7.37 -18.66 1.90
N LEU A 240 -6.06 -18.84 2.17
CA LEU A 240 -5.15 -19.59 1.28
C LEU A 240 -5.45 -21.09 1.18
N ASP A 241 -6.37 -21.61 1.97
CA ASP A 241 -6.87 -22.99 1.88
C ASP A 241 -7.34 -23.35 0.47
N ILE A 242 -7.97 -22.39 -0.24
CA ILE A 242 -8.42 -22.59 -1.62
C ILE A 242 -7.28 -22.95 -2.58
N MET A 243 -6.05 -22.50 -2.31
CA MET A 243 -4.89 -22.89 -3.12
C MET A 243 -4.52 -24.35 -2.95
N LEU A 244 -4.65 -24.90 -1.72
CA LEU A 244 -4.42 -26.30 -1.44
C LEU A 244 -5.49 -27.16 -2.12
N ASP A 245 -6.75 -26.72 -2.08
CA ASP A 245 -7.85 -27.40 -2.72
C ASP A 245 -7.72 -27.41 -4.25
N ALA A 246 -7.31 -26.29 -4.85
CA ALA A 246 -6.98 -26.22 -6.28
C ALA A 246 -5.77 -27.13 -6.64
N ALA A 247 -4.73 -27.16 -5.78
CA ALA A 247 -3.58 -28.02 -5.95
C ALA A 247 -3.97 -29.51 -5.86
N LEU A 248 -4.89 -29.87 -4.97
CA LEU A 248 -5.46 -31.21 -4.85
C LEU A 248 -6.24 -31.60 -6.12
N GLN A 249 -7.07 -30.70 -6.63
CA GLN A 249 -7.86 -30.96 -7.84
C GLN A 249 -6.98 -31.13 -9.08
N LEU A 250 -5.82 -30.46 -9.13
CA LEU A 250 -4.88 -30.50 -10.26
C LEU A 250 -3.70 -31.48 -10.04
N ARG A 251 -3.70 -32.30 -8.98
CA ARG A 251 -2.56 -33.15 -8.60
C ARG A 251 -2.15 -34.19 -9.62
N GLU A 252 -3.10 -34.67 -10.43
CA GLU A 252 -2.83 -35.68 -11.50
C GLU A 252 -2.05 -35.08 -12.68
N GLN A 253 -2.04 -33.76 -12.80
CA GLN A 253 -1.30 -33.02 -13.84
C GLN A 253 0.09 -32.67 -13.30
N ARG A 254 1.08 -33.51 -13.60
CA ARG A 254 2.45 -33.45 -13.06
C ARG A 254 3.21 -32.13 -13.42
N ASP A 255 2.68 -31.33 -14.34
CA ASP A 255 3.32 -30.12 -14.80
C ASP A 255 3.00 -28.89 -13.88
N PHE A 256 1.97 -28.98 -13.05
CA PHE A 256 1.62 -27.90 -12.12
C PHE A 256 2.44 -27.95 -10.83
N VAL A 257 2.99 -26.81 -10.45
CA VAL A 257 3.58 -26.62 -9.11
C VAL A 257 3.04 -25.31 -8.50
N PHE A 258 2.50 -25.43 -7.31
CA PHE A 258 2.03 -24.30 -6.51
C PHE A 258 3.14 -23.84 -5.56
N VAL A 259 3.45 -22.56 -5.56
CA VAL A 259 4.47 -21.95 -4.70
C VAL A 259 3.80 -20.94 -3.77
N LEU A 260 3.88 -21.17 -2.45
CA LEU A 260 3.45 -20.24 -1.42
C LEU A 260 4.71 -19.67 -0.75
N ALA A 261 5.06 -18.43 -1.08
CA ALA A 261 6.23 -17.75 -0.55
C ALA A 261 5.81 -16.65 0.44
N GLY A 262 6.27 -16.73 1.68
CA GLY A 262 5.94 -15.75 2.70
C GLY A 262 5.86 -16.31 4.10
N ASP A 263 5.18 -15.55 4.97
CA ASP A 263 4.97 -15.92 6.38
C ASP A 263 3.61 -15.41 6.86
N GLY A 264 3.15 -15.88 8.01
CA GLY A 264 1.90 -15.45 8.64
C GLY A 264 1.28 -16.52 9.53
N ALA A 265 0.24 -16.12 10.25
CA ALA A 265 -0.40 -16.95 11.28
C ALA A 265 -0.98 -18.27 10.76
N MET A 266 -1.29 -18.36 9.48
CA MET A 266 -1.86 -19.58 8.86
C MET A 266 -0.82 -20.52 8.26
N LYS A 267 0.46 -20.14 8.20
CA LYS A 267 1.49 -20.90 7.47
C LYS A 267 1.62 -22.35 7.96
N SER A 268 1.81 -22.55 9.27
CA SER A 268 1.95 -23.89 9.84
C SER A 268 0.71 -24.77 9.59
N GLY A 269 -0.49 -24.21 9.73
CA GLY A 269 -1.72 -24.95 9.45
C GLY A 269 -1.87 -25.33 7.96
N LEU A 270 -1.42 -24.47 7.05
CA LEU A 270 -1.40 -24.76 5.62
C LEU A 270 -0.37 -25.87 5.29
N GLU A 271 0.81 -25.83 5.90
CA GLU A 271 1.84 -26.87 5.74
C GLU A 271 1.36 -28.23 6.26
N GLU A 272 0.75 -28.26 7.46
CA GLU A 272 0.15 -29.47 8.04
C GLU A 272 -0.97 -30.05 7.16
N ARG A 273 -1.86 -29.18 6.65
CA ARG A 273 -2.94 -29.60 5.75
C ARG A 273 -2.41 -30.13 4.42
N ALA A 274 -1.41 -29.49 3.82
CA ALA A 274 -0.78 -29.95 2.60
C ALA A 274 -0.14 -31.33 2.79
N ALA A 275 0.52 -31.56 3.92
CA ALA A 275 1.10 -32.88 4.27
C ALA A 275 0.02 -33.95 4.46
N ALA A 276 -1.07 -33.64 5.17
CA ALA A 276 -2.21 -34.55 5.37
C ALA A 276 -2.91 -34.95 4.07
N LEU A 277 -2.92 -34.04 3.09
CA LEU A 277 -3.48 -34.28 1.74
C LEU A 277 -2.47 -34.89 0.76
N TYR A 278 -1.23 -35.17 1.20
CA TYR A 278 -0.15 -35.72 0.38
C TYR A 278 0.11 -34.93 -0.91
N LEU A 279 0.10 -33.57 -0.83
CA LEU A 279 0.29 -32.69 -1.99
C LEU A 279 1.76 -32.61 -2.40
N ALA A 280 2.17 -33.41 -3.37
CA ALA A 280 3.53 -33.38 -3.92
C ALA A 280 3.79 -32.16 -4.85
N ASN A 281 2.73 -31.51 -5.31
CA ASN A 281 2.78 -30.39 -6.24
C ASN A 281 2.72 -29.00 -5.54
N ILE A 282 3.00 -28.93 -4.23
CA ILE A 282 3.05 -27.67 -3.49
C ILE A 282 4.45 -27.44 -2.90
N ARG A 283 4.87 -26.17 -2.80
CA ARG A 283 6.13 -25.74 -2.20
C ARG A 283 5.88 -24.55 -1.30
N PHE A 284 6.26 -24.64 -0.04
CA PHE A 284 6.29 -23.52 0.88
C PHE A 284 7.69 -22.94 0.93
N LEU A 285 7.81 -21.63 0.71
CA LEU A 285 9.06 -20.90 0.76
C LEU A 285 8.99 -19.80 1.84
N PRO A 286 10.11 -19.45 2.46
CA PRO A 286 10.15 -18.29 3.37
C PRO A 286 9.91 -16.99 2.59
N LEU A 287 9.76 -15.89 3.32
CA LEU A 287 9.78 -14.55 2.73
C LEU A 287 11.10 -14.35 1.98
N GLN A 288 11.02 -13.96 0.73
CA GLN A 288 12.17 -13.81 -0.14
C GLN A 288 12.79 -12.43 0.02
N GLU A 289 14.12 -12.35 -0.02
CA GLU A 289 14.85 -11.09 -0.16
C GLU A 289 14.53 -10.46 -1.53
N HIS A 290 14.66 -9.14 -1.64
CA HIS A 290 14.19 -8.39 -2.81
C HIS A 290 14.68 -8.95 -4.16
N ALA A 291 15.96 -9.25 -4.29
CA ALA A 291 16.52 -9.79 -5.54
C ALA A 291 15.95 -11.17 -5.89
N GLU A 292 15.81 -12.06 -4.91
CA GLU A 292 15.24 -13.40 -5.09
C GLU A 292 13.73 -13.34 -5.34
N PHE A 293 13.05 -12.35 -4.74
CA PHE A 293 11.63 -12.08 -4.99
C PHE A 293 11.39 -11.70 -6.46
N LEU A 294 12.24 -10.85 -7.06
CA LEU A 294 12.14 -10.50 -8.48
C LEU A 294 12.36 -11.73 -9.38
N GLN A 295 13.33 -12.60 -9.04
CA GLN A 295 13.54 -13.86 -9.76
C GLN A 295 12.35 -14.82 -9.62
N MET A 296 11.72 -14.88 -8.43
CA MET A 296 10.49 -15.63 -8.20
C MET A 296 9.33 -15.12 -9.05
N LEU A 297 9.16 -13.80 -9.13
CA LEU A 297 8.17 -13.20 -10.03
C LEU A 297 8.44 -13.57 -11.48
N ALA A 298 9.71 -13.52 -11.93
CA ALA A 298 10.11 -13.93 -13.28
C ALA A 298 9.87 -15.43 -13.54
N ALA A 299 10.00 -16.28 -12.52
CA ALA A 299 9.73 -17.71 -12.58
C ALA A 299 8.23 -18.07 -12.57
N THR A 300 7.36 -17.14 -12.19
CA THR A 300 5.91 -17.36 -12.03
C THR A 300 5.20 -17.30 -13.38
N ASP A 301 4.43 -18.32 -13.70
CA ASP A 301 3.57 -18.37 -14.89
C ASP A 301 2.19 -17.76 -14.65
N LEU A 302 1.64 -17.95 -13.45
CA LEU A 302 0.37 -17.40 -13.02
C LEU A 302 0.44 -17.01 -11.55
N ALA A 303 0.08 -15.78 -11.23
CA ALA A 303 0.00 -15.33 -9.85
C ALA A 303 -1.40 -15.49 -9.27
N LEU A 304 -1.50 -15.85 -7.99
CA LEU A 304 -2.77 -15.95 -7.27
C LEU A 304 -2.93 -14.83 -6.25
N VAL A 305 -4.08 -14.18 -6.31
CA VAL A 305 -4.52 -13.22 -5.30
C VAL A 305 -5.85 -13.71 -4.75
N VAL A 306 -5.87 -14.07 -3.48
CA VAL A 306 -7.06 -14.66 -2.86
C VAL A 306 -7.45 -13.90 -1.60
N GLN A 307 -8.76 -13.74 -1.38
CA GLN A 307 -9.35 -13.14 -0.19
C GLN A 307 -10.66 -13.85 0.14
N LEU A 308 -10.95 -13.99 1.43
CA LEU A 308 -12.26 -14.47 1.89
C LEU A 308 -13.37 -13.49 1.49
N SER A 309 -14.57 -14.02 1.26
CA SER A 309 -15.77 -13.22 0.93
C SER A 309 -16.14 -12.19 2.00
N THR A 310 -15.71 -12.41 3.24
CA THR A 310 -15.96 -11.53 4.40
C THR A 310 -14.99 -10.35 4.51
N VAL A 311 -13.96 -10.26 3.64
CA VAL A 311 -12.98 -9.17 3.70
C VAL A 311 -13.53 -7.94 2.99
N SER A 312 -13.67 -6.84 3.76
CA SER A 312 -14.06 -5.55 3.18
C SER A 312 -12.88 -4.85 2.49
N ASP A 313 -13.18 -4.14 1.39
CA ASP A 313 -12.20 -3.48 0.51
C ASP A 313 -11.70 -2.14 1.06
N ILE A 314 -11.01 -2.19 2.19
CA ILE A 314 -10.48 -0.96 2.82
C ILE A 314 -8.98 -0.79 2.55
N VAL A 315 -8.32 -1.79 1.98
CA VAL A 315 -6.85 -1.82 1.86
C VAL A 315 -6.42 -1.77 0.39
N PHE A 316 -5.43 -0.92 0.12
CA PHE A 316 -4.80 -0.83 -1.20
C PHE A 316 -4.18 -2.17 -1.62
N PRO A 317 -4.44 -2.65 -2.85
CA PRO A 317 -3.99 -3.96 -3.31
C PRO A 317 -2.53 -3.94 -3.78
N SER A 318 -1.58 -3.60 -2.91
CA SER A 318 -0.16 -3.47 -3.26
C SER A 318 0.42 -4.70 -3.97
N LYS A 319 -0.01 -5.90 -3.57
CA LYS A 319 0.38 -7.15 -4.22
C LYS A 319 -0.07 -7.19 -5.69
N THR A 320 -1.30 -6.79 -5.98
CA THR A 320 -1.83 -6.75 -7.36
C THR A 320 -1.04 -5.77 -8.21
N VAL A 321 -0.70 -4.59 -7.66
CA VAL A 321 0.17 -3.62 -8.34
C VAL A 321 1.51 -4.26 -8.73
N THR A 322 2.18 -4.91 -7.79
CA THR A 322 3.46 -5.59 -8.03
C THR A 322 3.35 -6.66 -9.12
N LEU A 323 2.31 -7.50 -9.07
CA LEU A 323 2.11 -8.59 -10.02
C LEU A 323 1.85 -8.08 -11.44
N LEU A 324 0.98 -7.08 -11.58
CA LEU A 324 0.70 -6.47 -12.88
C LEU A 324 1.92 -5.74 -13.44
N SER A 325 2.67 -5.00 -12.60
CA SER A 325 3.92 -4.35 -13.00
C SER A 325 4.98 -5.34 -13.50
N ALA A 326 5.02 -6.55 -12.90
CA ALA A 326 5.88 -7.64 -13.31
C ALA A 326 5.39 -8.39 -14.57
N ALA A 327 4.35 -7.93 -15.24
CA ALA A 327 3.68 -8.64 -16.35
C ALA A 327 3.25 -10.07 -15.97
N ARG A 328 2.89 -10.31 -14.72
CA ARG A 328 2.35 -11.62 -14.30
C ARG A 328 0.85 -11.61 -14.44
N PRO A 329 0.27 -12.54 -15.22
CA PRO A 329 -1.19 -12.70 -15.26
C PRO A 329 -1.68 -13.14 -13.87
N VAL A 330 -2.85 -12.66 -13.47
CA VAL A 330 -3.40 -12.89 -12.14
C VAL A 330 -4.70 -13.69 -12.24
N ALA A 331 -4.82 -14.76 -11.47
CA ALA A 331 -6.10 -15.34 -11.12
C ALA A 331 -6.48 -14.87 -9.72
N ALA A 332 -7.55 -14.06 -9.65
CA ALA A 332 -7.99 -13.44 -8.41
C ALA A 332 -9.27 -14.10 -7.92
N SER A 333 -9.21 -14.85 -6.80
CA SER A 333 -10.37 -15.36 -6.09
C SER A 333 -10.79 -14.35 -5.03
N VAL A 334 -11.59 -13.38 -5.45
CA VAL A 334 -11.99 -12.20 -4.67
C VAL A 334 -13.40 -11.76 -5.05
N SER A 335 -14.06 -10.99 -4.18
CA SER A 335 -15.34 -10.38 -4.54
C SER A 335 -15.22 -9.57 -5.83
N ALA A 336 -16.14 -9.77 -6.77
CA ALA A 336 -16.17 -9.05 -8.04
C ALA A 336 -16.25 -7.52 -7.85
N ASN A 337 -16.86 -7.06 -6.75
CA ASN A 337 -16.99 -5.63 -6.43
C ASN A 337 -15.78 -5.09 -5.64
N SER A 338 -14.80 -5.95 -5.35
CA SER A 338 -13.58 -5.51 -4.64
C SER A 338 -12.69 -4.62 -5.49
N GLU A 339 -11.85 -3.81 -4.84
CA GLU A 339 -10.85 -2.98 -5.52
C GLU A 339 -9.90 -3.86 -6.36
N ILE A 340 -9.50 -5.03 -5.82
CA ILE A 340 -8.70 -6.01 -6.56
C ILE A 340 -9.47 -6.50 -7.80
N GLY A 341 -10.73 -6.91 -7.62
CA GLY A 341 -11.59 -7.38 -8.72
C GLY A 341 -11.79 -6.32 -9.79
N ARG A 342 -11.98 -5.06 -9.40
CA ARG A 342 -12.08 -3.92 -10.32
C ARG A 342 -10.79 -3.74 -11.12
N VAL A 343 -9.66 -3.64 -10.44
CA VAL A 343 -8.35 -3.43 -11.06
C VAL A 343 -7.99 -4.56 -12.04
N ILE A 344 -8.22 -5.82 -11.68
CA ILE A 344 -7.95 -6.96 -12.56
C ILE A 344 -8.81 -6.91 -13.83
N ARG A 345 -10.08 -6.53 -13.73
CA ARG A 345 -10.95 -6.40 -14.90
C ARG A 345 -10.59 -5.20 -15.78
N GLU A 346 -10.37 -4.03 -15.19
CA GLU A 346 -10.01 -2.81 -15.92
C GLU A 346 -8.66 -2.94 -16.63
N SER A 347 -7.68 -3.57 -15.99
CA SER A 347 -6.35 -3.78 -16.56
C SER A 347 -6.32 -4.85 -17.66
N GLY A 348 -7.31 -5.75 -17.71
CA GLY A 348 -7.20 -6.98 -18.52
C GLY A 348 -6.03 -7.88 -18.12
N GLY A 349 -5.44 -7.64 -16.94
CA GLY A 349 -4.24 -8.31 -16.43
C GLY A 349 -4.51 -9.65 -15.73
N GLY A 350 -5.74 -10.17 -15.82
CA GLY A 350 -6.10 -11.43 -15.18
C GLY A 350 -7.56 -11.81 -15.30
N VAL A 351 -7.96 -12.77 -14.48
CA VAL A 351 -9.33 -13.25 -14.34
C VAL A 351 -9.78 -13.16 -12.88
N VAL A 352 -11.04 -12.82 -12.66
CA VAL A 352 -11.67 -12.80 -11.33
C VAL A 352 -12.59 -14.00 -11.22
N THR A 353 -12.44 -14.77 -10.15
CA THR A 353 -13.36 -15.85 -9.75
C THR A 353 -14.03 -15.49 -8.44
N GLU A 354 -15.20 -16.03 -8.18
CA GLU A 354 -15.86 -15.88 -6.89
C GLU A 354 -14.97 -16.40 -5.75
N PRO A 355 -14.97 -15.73 -4.59
CA PRO A 355 -14.24 -16.22 -3.42
C PRO A 355 -14.64 -17.64 -3.06
N GLU A 356 -13.69 -18.43 -2.58
CA GLU A 356 -13.93 -19.78 -2.05
C GLU A 356 -14.49 -20.80 -3.07
N ASN A 357 -14.55 -20.43 -4.37
CA ASN A 357 -14.97 -21.31 -5.46
C ASN A 357 -13.74 -22.02 -6.08
N VAL A 358 -13.44 -23.21 -5.57
CA VAL A 358 -12.28 -24.02 -5.98
C VAL A 358 -12.34 -24.42 -7.45
N GLU A 359 -13.52 -24.84 -7.91
CA GLU A 359 -13.74 -25.28 -9.30
C GLU A 359 -13.47 -24.15 -10.29
N ALA A 360 -13.98 -22.95 -10.01
CA ALA A 360 -13.75 -21.79 -10.85
C ALA A 360 -12.28 -21.38 -10.87
N LEU A 361 -11.60 -21.44 -9.72
CA LEU A 361 -10.17 -21.14 -9.62
C LEU A 361 -9.32 -22.17 -10.39
N ALA A 362 -9.57 -23.44 -10.20
CA ALA A 362 -8.86 -24.52 -10.90
C ALA A 362 -9.09 -24.44 -12.42
N ALA A 363 -10.31 -24.15 -12.87
CA ALA A 363 -10.62 -23.93 -14.28
C ALA A 363 -9.86 -22.73 -14.86
N ALA A 364 -9.78 -21.62 -14.12
CA ALA A 364 -9.01 -20.45 -14.52
C ALA A 364 -7.49 -20.76 -14.63
N ILE A 365 -6.93 -21.49 -13.67
CA ILE A 365 -5.52 -21.92 -13.69
C ILE A 365 -5.28 -22.78 -14.94
N LYS A 366 -6.14 -23.76 -15.21
CA LYS A 366 -6.04 -24.63 -16.37
C LYS A 366 -6.14 -23.85 -17.69
N GLN A 367 -7.00 -22.85 -17.78
CA GLN A 367 -7.13 -21.99 -18.96
C GLN A 367 -5.81 -21.28 -19.30
N PHE A 368 -5.09 -20.74 -18.30
CA PHE A 368 -3.80 -20.10 -18.53
C PHE A 368 -2.70 -21.09 -18.89
N PHE A 369 -2.78 -22.32 -18.41
CA PHE A 369 -1.87 -23.40 -18.81
C PHE A 369 -2.08 -23.77 -20.28
N ASP A 370 -3.31 -24.07 -20.67
CA ASP A 370 -3.67 -24.55 -22.00
C ASP A 370 -3.45 -23.48 -23.10
N HIS A 371 -3.41 -22.18 -22.74
CA HIS A 371 -3.33 -21.07 -23.70
C HIS A 371 -2.14 -20.11 -23.42
N PRO A 372 -0.88 -20.53 -23.74
CA PRO A 372 0.32 -19.71 -23.45
C PRO A 372 0.29 -18.29 -24.06
N GLY A 373 -0.25 -18.16 -25.29
CA GLY A 373 -0.39 -16.85 -25.94
C GLY A 373 -1.31 -15.90 -25.17
N LYS A 374 -2.46 -16.40 -24.69
CA LYS A 374 -3.37 -15.63 -23.84
C LYS A 374 -2.69 -15.24 -22.51
N ARG A 375 -1.95 -16.18 -21.90
CA ARG A 375 -1.20 -15.92 -20.68
C ARG A 375 -0.24 -14.74 -20.84
N LEU A 376 0.56 -14.72 -21.89
CA LEU A 376 1.51 -13.67 -22.19
C LEU A 376 0.82 -12.33 -22.44
N SER A 377 -0.20 -12.30 -23.30
CA SER A 377 -0.93 -11.06 -23.61
C SER A 377 -1.64 -10.48 -22.38
N THR A 378 -2.22 -11.34 -21.53
CA THR A 378 -2.84 -10.92 -20.26
C THR A 378 -1.82 -10.26 -19.34
N GLY A 379 -0.62 -10.83 -19.18
CA GLY A 379 0.45 -10.22 -18.40
C GLY A 379 0.88 -8.86 -18.96
N GLN A 380 1.00 -8.74 -20.29
CA GLN A 380 1.34 -7.47 -20.94
C GLN A 380 0.27 -6.38 -20.76
N PHE A 381 -1.02 -6.72 -20.85
CA PHE A 381 -2.10 -5.78 -20.55
C PHE A 381 -2.03 -5.27 -19.12
N GLY A 382 -1.79 -6.16 -18.16
CA GLY A 382 -1.58 -5.77 -16.77
C GLY A 382 -0.41 -4.80 -16.59
N ARG A 383 0.73 -5.06 -17.23
CA ARG A 383 1.92 -4.21 -17.18
C ARG A 383 1.66 -2.84 -17.83
N GLN A 384 0.97 -2.81 -18.96
CA GLN A 384 0.62 -1.56 -19.64
C GLN A 384 -0.26 -0.67 -18.74
N TYR A 385 -1.27 -1.29 -18.08
CA TYR A 385 -2.09 -0.59 -17.10
C TYR A 385 -1.26 -0.08 -15.93
N ALA A 386 -0.34 -0.89 -15.41
CA ALA A 386 0.54 -0.52 -14.30
C ALA A 386 1.44 0.68 -14.65
N LEU A 387 2.03 0.73 -15.85
CA LEU A 387 2.82 1.85 -16.33
C LEU A 387 2.00 3.14 -16.44
N GLN A 388 0.73 3.04 -16.85
CA GLN A 388 -0.15 4.21 -16.97
C GLN A 388 -0.62 4.76 -15.62
N HIS A 389 -0.76 3.89 -14.60
CA HIS A 389 -1.42 4.27 -13.35
C HIS A 389 -0.51 4.28 -12.12
N TRP A 390 0.63 3.55 -12.14
CA TRP A 390 1.47 3.35 -10.96
C TRP A 390 2.96 3.58 -11.24
N ASP A 391 3.33 4.07 -12.42
CA ASP A 391 4.69 4.55 -12.65
C ASP A 391 5.06 5.60 -11.61
N GLU A 392 6.23 5.48 -11.00
CA GLU A 392 6.65 6.32 -9.88
C GLU A 392 6.70 7.79 -10.26
N THR A 393 7.29 8.11 -11.41
CA THR A 393 7.42 9.49 -11.89
C THR A 393 6.05 10.12 -12.12
N HIS A 394 5.16 9.36 -12.77
CA HIS A 394 3.80 9.82 -13.05
C HIS A 394 2.98 10.04 -11.76
N VAL A 395 3.01 9.09 -10.82
CA VAL A 395 2.28 9.20 -9.54
C VAL A 395 2.81 10.37 -8.71
N LEU A 396 4.14 10.55 -8.63
CA LEU A 396 4.75 11.59 -7.82
C LEU A 396 4.53 12.98 -8.43
N SER A 397 4.63 13.13 -9.76
CA SER A 397 4.35 14.40 -10.44
C SER A 397 2.87 14.79 -10.36
N ASN A 398 1.95 13.83 -10.47
CA ASN A 398 0.52 14.05 -10.24
C ASN A 398 0.24 14.52 -8.81
N PHE A 399 0.88 13.88 -7.82
CA PHE A 399 0.75 14.30 -6.42
C PHE A 399 1.22 15.73 -6.21
N GLU A 400 2.39 16.08 -6.73
CA GLU A 400 2.90 17.46 -6.73
C GLU A 400 1.89 18.42 -7.37
N GLY A 401 1.36 18.10 -8.56
CA GLY A 401 0.36 18.89 -9.26
C GLY A 401 -0.91 19.15 -8.43
N HIS A 402 -1.36 18.16 -7.65
CA HIS A 402 -2.48 18.34 -6.71
C HIS A 402 -2.14 19.31 -5.57
N LEU A 403 -0.94 19.20 -4.99
CA LEU A 403 -0.49 20.09 -3.91
C LEU A 403 -0.36 21.53 -4.40
N LEU A 404 0.16 21.74 -5.60
CA LEU A 404 0.32 23.07 -6.19
C LEU A 404 -1.02 23.75 -6.47
N ARG A 405 -1.98 23.03 -7.05
CA ARG A 405 -3.35 23.54 -7.25
C ARG A 405 -4.01 23.98 -5.95
N THR A 406 -3.65 23.37 -4.83
CA THR A 406 -4.17 23.72 -3.50
C THR A 406 -3.69 25.08 -3.02
N CYS A 407 -2.52 25.54 -3.48
CA CYS A 407 -1.91 26.83 -3.10
C CYS A 407 -2.23 27.98 -4.08
N GLY A 408 -2.95 27.72 -5.17
CA GLY A 408 -3.35 28.72 -6.17
C GLY A 408 -2.59 28.60 -7.51
N ALA A 409 -3.18 29.13 -8.60
CA ALA A 409 -2.74 28.89 -9.97
C ALA A 409 -1.32 29.39 -10.32
N SER A 410 -0.77 30.39 -9.62
CA SER A 410 0.59 30.91 -9.86
C SER A 410 1.70 29.86 -9.63
N ALA A 411 1.42 28.81 -8.85
CA ALA A 411 2.35 27.71 -8.63
C ALA A 411 2.32 26.67 -9.77
N TYR A 412 1.22 26.62 -10.52
CA TYR A 412 1.06 25.68 -11.64
C TYR A 412 1.86 26.13 -12.88
N ASP A 413 1.94 27.44 -13.12
CA ASP A 413 2.70 28.02 -14.25
C ASP A 413 4.20 27.75 -14.13
N ALA A 414 4.73 27.70 -12.90
CA ALA A 414 6.13 27.38 -12.64
C ALA A 414 6.54 25.92 -12.96
N ILE A 415 5.58 24.97 -13.03
CA ILE A 415 5.87 23.60 -13.47
C ILE A 415 5.75 23.46 -15.00
N ALA A 416 4.78 24.13 -15.60
CA ALA A 416 4.63 24.12 -17.06
C ALA A 416 5.90 24.63 -17.74
N GLU A 417 6.58 25.61 -17.17
CA GLU A 417 7.87 26.10 -17.63
C GLU A 417 9.02 25.09 -17.47
N ARG A 418 8.98 24.21 -16.43
CA ARG A 418 10.02 23.18 -16.21
C ARG A 418 9.85 21.92 -17.07
N SER A 419 8.63 21.66 -17.54
CA SER A 419 8.30 20.51 -18.39
C SER A 419 8.38 20.81 -19.89
N SER A 420 8.65 22.05 -20.28
CA SER A 420 8.97 22.39 -21.67
C SER A 420 10.39 21.89 -21.98
N PRO A 421 10.59 21.03 -23.00
CA PRO A 421 11.92 20.65 -23.40
C PRO A 421 12.67 21.95 -23.78
N SER A 422 13.83 22.18 -23.18
CA SER A 422 14.79 23.17 -23.66
C SER A 422 15.20 22.71 -25.06
N ASP A 423 14.82 23.52 -26.07
CA ASP A 423 15.26 23.38 -27.46
C ASP A 423 16.79 23.22 -27.60
#